data_1ab1b06ce3adc2a05252c0ac29d6fa59
#
_entry.id   1ab1b06ce3adc2a05252c0ac29d6fa59
#
_cell.length_a   1.000
_cell.length_b   1.000
_cell.length_c   1.000
_cell.angle_alpha   90.00
_cell.angle_beta   90.00
_cell.angle_gamma   90.00
#
_symmetry.space_group_name_H-M   'P 1'
#
loop_
_entity.id
_entity.type
_entity.pdbx_description
1 polymer ?
#
loop_
_entity_poly.entity_id
_entity_poly.type
_entity_poly.pdbx_seq_one_letter_code
_entity_poly.pdbx_strand_id
1 'polypeptide(L)'
;MICPSCGKSKLVRDTRDVPYTYKGETTTIPDVRGEFCPACGESVLSAPESSRVSAAMMEFNKQVNASLVDPAFIARVRKKLALDQRQAAEIFGGGPNAFSRYENGKTRPPLALVNLLRVLDRHPQLLDEIRTTQ
;
A
#
# COMPACT_ATOMS: atom_id res chain seq x y z
N MET A 1 24.00 -27.05 3.14
CA MET A 1 22.78 -27.80 2.76
C MET A 1 22.44 -27.52 1.31
N ILE A 2 22.12 -28.53 0.59
CA ILE A 2 21.64 -28.35 -0.82
C ILE A 2 20.21 -27.83 -0.77
N CYS A 3 19.88 -26.93 -1.70
CA CYS A 3 18.54 -26.33 -1.78
C CYS A 3 17.47 -27.43 -1.91
N PRO A 4 16.47 -27.47 -1.03
CA PRO A 4 15.42 -28.48 -1.08
C PRO A 4 14.45 -28.28 -2.25
N SER A 5 14.39 -27.09 -2.84
CA SER A 5 13.49 -26.81 -3.94
C SER A 5 14.04 -27.20 -5.31
N CYS A 6 15.28 -26.81 -5.62
CA CYS A 6 15.85 -27.07 -6.95
C CYS A 6 16.94 -28.14 -6.96
N GLY A 7 17.56 -28.44 -5.83
CA GLY A 7 18.61 -29.47 -5.70
C GLY A 7 19.92 -29.14 -6.42
N LYS A 8 20.06 -27.92 -6.97
CA LYS A 8 21.20 -27.60 -7.86
C LYS A 8 22.35 -26.87 -7.17
N SER A 9 22.09 -26.22 -6.04
CA SER A 9 23.09 -25.38 -5.39
C SER A 9 23.00 -25.49 -3.88
N LYS A 10 24.09 -25.16 -3.21
CA LYS A 10 24.11 -25.02 -1.77
C LYS A 10 23.49 -23.69 -1.37
N LEU A 11 22.74 -23.72 -0.26
CA LEU A 11 22.19 -22.51 0.31
C LEU A 11 23.29 -21.64 0.91
N VAL A 12 23.13 -20.33 0.76
CA VAL A 12 24.07 -19.33 1.28
C VAL A 12 23.39 -18.56 2.40
N ARG A 13 24.01 -18.53 3.58
CA ARG A 13 23.52 -17.74 4.70
C ARG A 13 23.76 -16.26 4.45
N ASP A 14 22.71 -15.47 4.57
CA ASP A 14 22.77 -14.04 4.25
C ASP A 14 21.65 -13.26 4.96
N THR A 15 21.77 -11.94 4.91
CA THR A 15 20.72 -11.02 5.32
C THR A 15 20.39 -10.15 4.11
N ARG A 16 19.14 -10.19 3.68
CA ARG A 16 18.71 -9.50 2.45
C ARG A 16 17.42 -8.72 2.67
N ASP A 17 17.26 -7.63 1.94
CA ASP A 17 15.99 -6.96 1.79
C ASP A 17 15.19 -7.71 0.72
N VAL A 18 14.00 -8.16 1.06
CA VAL A 18 13.19 -9.01 0.18
C VAL A 18 12.01 -8.21 -0.35
N PRO A 19 11.86 -8.09 -1.68
CA PRO A 19 10.69 -7.43 -2.25
C PRO A 19 9.45 -8.30 -2.08
N TYR A 20 8.32 -7.66 -1.84
CA TYR A 20 7.04 -8.32 -1.74
C TYR A 20 5.98 -7.55 -2.49
N THR A 21 5.24 -8.24 -3.35
CA THR A 21 4.19 -7.64 -4.18
C THR A 21 2.84 -8.24 -3.82
N TYR A 22 1.84 -7.37 -3.65
CA TYR A 22 0.49 -7.78 -3.37
C TYR A 22 -0.47 -6.86 -4.15
N LYS A 23 -1.30 -7.46 -5.01
CA LYS A 23 -2.29 -6.74 -5.84
C LYS A 23 -1.67 -5.57 -6.61
N GLY A 24 -0.48 -5.79 -7.18
CA GLY A 24 0.23 -4.78 -7.97
C GLY A 24 1.02 -3.76 -7.17
N GLU A 25 0.92 -3.77 -5.85
CA GLU A 25 1.69 -2.88 -4.98
C GLU A 25 2.92 -3.62 -4.43
N THR A 26 4.06 -2.95 -4.41
CA THR A 26 5.33 -3.56 -3.95
C THR A 26 5.87 -2.83 -2.73
N THR A 27 6.38 -3.61 -1.79
CA THR A 27 7.13 -3.11 -0.64
C THR A 27 8.41 -3.90 -0.49
N THR A 28 9.25 -3.49 0.44
CA THR A 28 10.48 -4.22 0.78
C THR A 28 10.44 -4.61 2.25
N ILE A 29 10.67 -5.89 2.51
CA ILE A 29 10.80 -6.40 3.88
C ILE A 29 12.29 -6.38 4.21
N PRO A 30 12.74 -5.50 5.12
CA PRO A 30 14.17 -5.32 5.37
C PRO A 30 14.77 -6.42 6.23
N ASP A 31 16.07 -6.64 6.05
CA ASP A 31 16.91 -7.43 6.94
C ASP A 31 16.39 -8.86 7.19
N VAL A 32 15.95 -9.52 6.13
CA VAL A 32 15.51 -10.91 6.20
C VAL A 32 16.73 -11.82 6.31
N ARG A 33 16.85 -12.53 7.43
CA ARG A 33 17.95 -13.43 7.72
C ARG A 33 17.54 -14.86 7.40
N GLY A 34 18.35 -15.53 6.60
CA GLY A 34 18.06 -16.91 6.26
C GLY A 34 19.11 -17.51 5.38
N GLU A 35 18.77 -18.63 4.75
CA GLU A 35 19.60 -19.30 3.78
C GLU A 35 18.94 -19.16 2.41
N PHE A 36 19.72 -18.67 1.45
CA PHE A 36 19.20 -18.34 0.12
C PHE A 36 19.88 -19.20 -0.93
N CYS A 37 19.09 -19.67 -1.91
CA CYS A 37 19.61 -20.44 -3.04
C CYS A 37 20.01 -19.49 -4.18
N PRO A 38 21.28 -19.46 -4.59
CA PRO A 38 21.70 -18.62 -5.70
C PRO A 38 21.19 -19.12 -7.07
N ALA A 39 20.74 -20.35 -7.16
CA ALA A 39 20.26 -20.93 -8.41
C ALA A 39 18.78 -20.63 -8.67
N CYS A 40 17.89 -20.78 -7.68
CA CYS A 40 16.45 -20.59 -7.87
C CYS A 40 15.85 -19.44 -7.06
N GLY A 41 16.63 -18.79 -6.19
CA GLY A 41 16.15 -17.67 -5.38
C GLY A 41 15.32 -18.07 -4.17
N GLU A 42 15.14 -19.36 -3.90
CA GLU A 42 14.38 -19.83 -2.76
C GLU A 42 15.08 -19.49 -1.44
N SER A 43 14.31 -19.26 -0.39
CA SER A 43 14.85 -18.97 0.94
C SER A 43 14.32 -19.95 1.97
N VAL A 44 15.20 -20.29 2.93
CA VAL A 44 14.85 -21.10 4.09
C VAL A 44 15.06 -20.23 5.32
N LEU A 45 13.98 -19.99 6.07
CA LEU A 45 13.99 -19.13 7.24
C LEU A 45 13.76 -19.94 8.51
N SER A 46 14.32 -19.47 9.64
CA SER A 46 13.96 -20.01 10.95
C SER A 46 12.48 -19.73 11.25
N ALA A 47 11.89 -20.46 12.19
CA ALA A 47 10.49 -20.26 12.56
C ALA A 47 10.20 -18.81 13.05
N PRO A 48 11.04 -18.22 13.93
CA PRO A 48 10.84 -16.83 14.32
C PRO A 48 10.95 -15.84 13.15
N GLU A 49 11.91 -16.03 12.25
CA GLU A 49 12.10 -15.15 11.10
C GLU A 49 10.96 -15.31 10.10
N SER A 50 10.51 -16.53 9.85
CA SER A 50 9.35 -16.79 9.00
C SER A 50 8.09 -16.11 9.54
N SER A 51 7.88 -16.13 10.87
CA SER A 51 6.76 -15.45 11.51
C SER A 51 6.85 -13.93 11.35
N ARG A 52 8.05 -13.36 11.50
CA ARG A 52 8.27 -11.92 11.32
C ARG A 52 7.97 -11.49 9.88
N VAL A 53 8.46 -12.24 8.90
CA VAL A 53 8.24 -11.94 7.48
C VAL A 53 6.77 -12.09 7.12
N SER A 54 6.10 -13.14 7.58
CA SER A 54 4.67 -13.34 7.36
C SER A 54 3.83 -12.21 7.98
N ALA A 55 4.19 -11.75 9.17
CA ALA A 55 3.50 -10.62 9.81
C ALA A 55 3.67 -9.33 9.01
N ALA A 56 4.86 -9.08 8.47
CA ALA A 56 5.11 -7.93 7.61
C ALA A 56 4.29 -8.00 6.32
N MET A 57 4.20 -9.17 5.70
CA MET A 57 3.36 -9.39 4.51
C MET A 57 1.90 -9.15 4.81
N MET A 58 1.38 -9.68 5.92
CA MET A 58 -0.02 -9.50 6.32
C MET A 58 -0.36 -8.05 6.60
N GLU A 59 0.54 -7.32 7.26
CA GLU A 59 0.35 -5.89 7.52
C GLU A 59 0.31 -5.10 6.21
N PHE A 60 1.21 -5.40 5.27
CA PHE A 60 1.19 -4.77 3.96
C PHE A 60 -0.09 -5.09 3.19
N ASN A 61 -0.54 -6.34 3.19
CA ASN A 61 -1.79 -6.75 2.55
C ASN A 61 -2.97 -5.96 3.12
N LYS A 62 -3.00 -5.80 4.43
CA LYS A 62 -4.04 -5.03 5.12
C LYS A 62 -4.04 -3.57 4.69
N GLN A 63 -2.87 -2.96 4.56
CA GLN A 63 -2.74 -1.58 4.08
C GLN A 63 -3.21 -1.44 2.64
N VAL A 64 -2.81 -2.36 1.76
CA VAL A 64 -3.24 -2.35 0.36
C VAL A 64 -4.75 -2.53 0.25
N ASN A 65 -5.32 -3.49 0.97
CA ASN A 65 -6.76 -3.72 0.97
C ASN A 65 -7.54 -2.51 1.49
N ALA A 66 -7.03 -1.82 2.50
CA ALA A 66 -7.66 -0.62 3.04
C ALA A 66 -7.64 0.54 2.05
N SER A 67 -6.65 0.59 1.15
CA SER A 67 -6.56 1.61 0.10
C SER A 67 -7.39 1.25 -1.14
N LEU A 68 -7.92 0.03 -1.23
CA LEU A 68 -8.80 -0.41 -2.31
C LEU A 68 -10.20 0.11 -2.03
N VAL A 69 -10.47 1.32 -2.49
CA VAL A 69 -11.77 1.96 -2.34
C VAL A 69 -12.47 1.99 -3.70
N ASP A 70 -13.79 1.86 -3.67
CA ASP A 70 -14.61 2.02 -4.87
C ASP A 70 -14.43 3.46 -5.42
N PRO A 71 -14.05 3.63 -6.69
CA PRO A 71 -13.97 4.98 -7.28
C PRO A 71 -15.24 5.80 -7.10
N ALA A 72 -16.41 5.16 -7.09
CA ALA A 72 -17.68 5.84 -6.84
C ALA A 72 -17.75 6.47 -5.45
N PHE A 73 -17.08 5.90 -4.45
CA PHE A 73 -16.99 6.47 -3.11
C PHE A 73 -16.27 7.82 -3.13
N ILE A 74 -15.18 7.91 -3.87
CA ILE A 74 -14.40 9.16 -4.00
C ILE A 74 -15.27 10.27 -4.60
N ALA A 75 -15.98 9.97 -5.70
CA ALA A 75 -16.87 10.93 -6.34
C ALA A 75 -18.02 11.34 -5.42
N ARG A 76 -18.61 10.38 -4.71
CA ARG A 76 -19.73 10.65 -3.79
C ARG A 76 -19.33 11.58 -2.66
N VAL A 77 -18.19 11.32 -2.02
CA VAL A 77 -17.74 12.16 -0.91
C VAL A 77 -17.36 13.56 -1.40
N ARG A 78 -16.67 13.64 -2.54
CA ARG A 78 -16.33 14.93 -3.14
C ARG A 78 -17.57 15.78 -3.40
N LYS A 79 -18.61 15.19 -4.00
CA LYS A 79 -19.88 15.87 -4.28
C LYS A 79 -20.60 16.27 -3.00
N LYS A 80 -20.57 15.41 -1.99
CA LYS A 80 -21.14 15.70 -0.66
C LYS A 80 -20.49 16.92 -0.02
N LEU A 81 -19.19 17.10 -0.25
CA LEU A 81 -18.43 18.26 0.24
C LEU A 81 -18.61 19.50 -0.65
N ALA A 82 -19.43 19.41 -1.69
CA ALA A 82 -19.68 20.49 -2.65
C ALA A 82 -18.41 20.99 -3.36
N LEU A 83 -17.51 20.07 -3.67
CA LEU A 83 -16.25 20.35 -4.37
C LEU A 83 -16.28 19.81 -5.79
N ASP A 84 -15.71 20.55 -6.75
CA ASP A 84 -15.37 19.96 -8.02
C ASP A 84 -14.01 19.22 -7.93
N GLN A 85 -13.63 18.51 -9.00
CA GLN A 85 -12.39 17.72 -8.99
C GLN A 85 -11.14 18.60 -8.80
N ARG A 86 -11.15 19.80 -9.36
CA ARG A 86 -10.03 20.72 -9.25
C ARG A 86 -9.89 21.28 -7.84
N GLN A 87 -10.99 21.68 -7.24
CA GLN A 87 -11.02 22.16 -5.86
C GLN A 87 -10.55 21.07 -4.88
N ALA A 88 -11.01 19.86 -5.09
CA ALA A 88 -10.59 18.72 -4.26
C ALA A 88 -9.07 18.49 -4.36
N ALA A 89 -8.50 18.57 -5.56
CA ALA A 89 -7.07 18.44 -5.75
C ALA A 89 -6.27 19.58 -5.08
N GLU A 90 -6.81 20.79 -5.07
CA GLU A 90 -6.20 21.94 -4.39
C GLU A 90 -6.16 21.73 -2.87
N ILE A 91 -7.24 21.18 -2.32
CA ILE A 91 -7.37 20.97 -0.87
C ILE A 91 -6.57 19.75 -0.40
N PHE A 92 -6.69 18.63 -1.12
CA PHE A 92 -6.13 17.34 -0.70
C PHE A 92 -4.80 17.02 -1.36
N GLY A 93 -4.42 17.73 -2.41
CA GLY A 93 -3.17 17.50 -3.12
C GLY A 93 -3.28 16.47 -4.26
N GLY A 94 -2.16 16.16 -4.88
CA GLY A 94 -2.05 15.18 -5.96
C GLY A 94 -2.06 15.77 -7.38
N GLY A 95 -2.21 17.06 -7.52
CA GLY A 95 -2.24 17.76 -8.80
C GLY A 95 -3.64 17.88 -9.41
N PRO A 96 -3.81 18.70 -10.45
CA PRO A 96 -5.14 19.09 -10.95
C PRO A 96 -5.98 17.94 -11.51
N ASN A 97 -5.34 16.84 -11.94
CA ASN A 97 -6.04 15.70 -12.54
C ASN A 97 -6.14 14.49 -11.59
N ALA A 98 -5.72 14.64 -10.33
CA ALA A 98 -5.68 13.52 -9.38
C ALA A 98 -7.05 12.90 -9.16
N PHE A 99 -8.05 13.71 -8.86
CA PHE A 99 -9.39 13.21 -8.56
C PHE A 99 -10.07 12.59 -9.78
N SER A 100 -9.82 13.12 -10.98
CA SER A 100 -10.28 12.49 -12.21
C SER A 100 -9.73 11.07 -12.33
N ARG A 101 -8.45 10.89 -12.05
CA ARG A 101 -7.83 9.55 -12.11
C ARG A 101 -8.36 8.62 -11.02
N TYR A 102 -8.55 9.11 -9.80
CA TYR A 102 -9.12 8.31 -8.70
C TYR A 102 -10.56 7.87 -9.03
N GLU A 103 -11.38 8.79 -9.51
CA GLU A 103 -12.79 8.53 -9.79
C GLU A 103 -13.01 7.66 -11.03
N ASN A 104 -12.03 7.59 -11.93
CA ASN A 104 -12.05 6.71 -13.11
C ASN A 104 -11.32 5.39 -12.88
N GLY A 105 -10.82 5.15 -11.67
CA GLY A 105 -10.13 3.90 -11.34
C GLY A 105 -8.74 3.75 -11.95
N LYS A 106 -8.17 4.83 -12.53
CA LYS A 106 -6.86 4.77 -13.18
C LYS A 106 -5.70 4.78 -12.19
N THR A 107 -5.89 5.40 -11.05
CA THR A 107 -4.88 5.54 -10.00
C THR A 107 -5.53 5.30 -8.65
N ARG A 108 -4.86 4.57 -7.78
CA ARG A 108 -5.32 4.40 -6.39
C ARG A 108 -5.00 5.65 -5.60
N PRO A 109 -5.96 6.17 -4.82
CA PRO A 109 -5.66 7.26 -3.90
C PRO A 109 -4.76 6.76 -2.77
N PRO A 110 -3.90 7.64 -2.21
CA PRO A 110 -3.12 7.30 -1.02
C PRO A 110 -4.03 6.91 0.15
N LEU A 111 -3.58 5.98 0.98
CA LEU A 111 -4.35 5.52 2.13
C LEU A 111 -4.74 6.68 3.07
N ALA A 112 -3.82 7.62 3.30
CA ALA A 112 -4.11 8.80 4.13
C ALA A 112 -5.30 9.59 3.59
N LEU A 113 -5.38 9.77 2.26
CA LEU A 113 -6.50 10.45 1.63
C LEU A 113 -7.80 9.66 1.81
N VAL A 114 -7.76 8.35 1.60
CA VAL A 114 -8.96 7.49 1.78
C VAL A 114 -9.48 7.61 3.21
N ASN A 115 -8.60 7.54 4.19
CA ASN A 115 -8.98 7.67 5.60
C ASN A 115 -9.57 9.05 5.90
N LEU A 116 -8.97 10.11 5.34
CA LEU A 116 -9.48 11.47 5.49
C LEU A 116 -10.88 11.61 4.88
N LEU A 117 -11.08 11.06 3.68
CA LEU A 117 -12.40 11.11 3.04
C LEU A 117 -13.45 10.31 3.82
N ARG A 118 -13.08 9.21 4.44
CA ARG A 118 -14.00 8.45 5.32
C ARG A 118 -14.43 9.28 6.52
N VAL A 119 -13.51 10.02 7.12
CA VAL A 119 -13.83 10.93 8.24
C VAL A 119 -14.74 12.06 7.77
N LEU A 120 -14.42 12.67 6.64
CA LEU A 120 -15.22 13.76 6.07
C LEU A 120 -16.60 13.31 5.60
N ASP A 121 -16.74 12.05 5.18
CA ASP A 121 -18.04 11.48 4.84
C ASP A 121 -18.98 11.47 6.04
N ARG A 122 -18.45 11.21 7.23
CA ARG A 122 -19.21 11.21 8.48
C ARG A 122 -19.34 12.60 9.09
N HIS A 123 -18.36 13.45 8.88
CA HIS A 123 -18.26 14.77 9.51
C HIS A 123 -17.88 15.84 8.46
N PRO A 124 -18.79 16.14 7.50
CA PRO A 124 -18.48 17.07 6.41
C PRO A 124 -18.07 18.46 6.87
N GLN A 125 -18.53 18.87 8.03
CA GLN A 125 -18.21 20.19 8.61
C GLN A 125 -16.71 20.35 8.92
N LEU A 126 -15.97 19.27 9.08
CA LEU A 126 -14.53 19.32 9.35
C LEU A 126 -13.72 19.81 8.13
N LEU A 127 -14.33 19.84 6.95
CA LEU A 127 -13.67 20.39 5.76
C LEU A 127 -13.23 21.84 5.97
N ASP A 128 -14.01 22.62 6.72
CA ASP A 128 -13.67 24.02 7.00
C ASP A 128 -12.35 24.16 7.75
N GLU A 129 -12.04 23.23 8.64
CA GLU A 129 -10.76 23.23 9.35
C GLU A 129 -9.57 23.01 8.40
N ILE A 130 -9.72 22.15 7.40
CA ILE A 130 -8.68 21.90 6.41
C ILE A 130 -8.48 23.12 5.54
N ARG A 131 -9.55 23.78 5.12
CA ARG A 131 -9.50 24.96 4.27
C ARG A 131 -8.85 26.16 4.95
N THR A 132 -9.09 26.33 6.23
CA THR A 132 -8.57 27.49 6.97
C THR A 132 -7.08 27.42 7.25
N THR A 133 -6.45 26.25 7.09
CA THR A 133 -5.01 26.05 7.31
C THR A 133 -4.18 26.22 6.05
N GLN A 134 -4.79 26.51 4.91
CA GLN A 134 -4.10 26.66 3.62
C GLN A 134 -3.83 28.11 3.23
#